data_5b85f40897b80e3b9a1b4252c968555f
#
_entry.id   5b85f40897b80e3b9a1b4252c968555f
#
_cell.length_a   1.000
_cell.length_b   1.000
_cell.length_c   1.000
_cell.angle_alpha   90.00
_cell.angle_beta   90.00
_cell.angle_gamma   90.00
#
_symmetry.space_group_name_H-M   'P 1'
#
loop_
_entity.id
_entity.type
_entity.pdbx_description
1 polymer ?
#
loop_
_entity_poly.entity_id
_entity_poly.type
_entity_poly.pdbx_seq_one_letter_code
_entity_poly.pdbx_strand_id
1 'polypeptide(L)'
;HHPEELLNQLKEKRFDVLLTDIQMPAMNGFELLHHLRSQDFAQAQSIPVIAITARGDMNENDFLQKGFAGMLQKPFNQSELKKVVKNALTHLTVSDNIPDTLPVQKETHETSPHTDQPYNFSPLTAFSEDDPEAAKEILRTFAQETQKNMEKLQTAISNKDMEALCATAHKMLPTFLMIEAQKAIPLLKWLEQQRGTQTYTPEAEQAAETVIAETKQVLACKILKDIEGVS
;
A
#
# COMPACT_ATOMS: atom_id res chain seq x y z
N HIS A 1 -0.20 -6.74 17.48
CA HIS A 1 -1.17 -7.33 18.42
C HIS A 1 -0.92 -8.83 18.48
N HIS A 2 -0.99 -9.44 19.69
CA HIS A 2 -0.85 -10.88 19.87
C HIS A 2 -2.12 -11.60 19.37
N PRO A 3 -2.01 -12.79 18.74
CA PRO A 3 -3.16 -13.55 18.27
C PRO A 3 -4.22 -13.84 19.36
N GLU A 4 -3.77 -14.05 20.59
CA GLU A 4 -4.64 -14.26 21.74
C GLU A 4 -5.53 -13.05 22.07
N GLU A 5 -5.01 -11.84 21.91
CA GLU A 5 -5.78 -10.61 22.13
C GLU A 5 -6.89 -10.47 21.09
N LEU A 6 -6.63 -10.79 19.81
CA LEU A 6 -7.63 -10.84 18.77
C LEU A 6 -8.73 -11.85 19.08
N LEU A 7 -8.37 -13.06 19.50
CA LEU A 7 -9.34 -14.10 19.87
C LEU A 7 -10.22 -13.67 21.04
N ASN A 8 -9.65 -13.01 22.06
CA ASN A 8 -10.43 -12.48 23.17
C ASN A 8 -11.42 -11.41 22.71
N GLN A 9 -10.99 -10.49 21.83
CA GLN A 9 -11.89 -9.48 21.27
C GLN A 9 -13.01 -10.10 20.45
N LEU A 10 -12.73 -11.14 19.65
CA LEU A 10 -13.74 -11.87 18.88
C LEU A 10 -14.73 -12.66 19.76
N LYS A 11 -14.37 -13.00 20.99
CA LYS A 11 -15.30 -13.61 21.96
C LYS A 11 -16.20 -12.58 22.63
N GLU A 12 -15.68 -11.38 22.87
CA GLU A 12 -16.39 -10.33 23.60
C GLU A 12 -17.26 -9.45 22.72
N LYS A 13 -16.85 -9.25 21.45
CA LYS A 13 -17.48 -8.31 20.51
C LYS A 13 -17.75 -8.97 19.17
N ARG A 14 -18.82 -8.51 18.51
CA ARG A 14 -19.11 -8.91 17.12
C ARG A 14 -18.36 -8.01 16.15
N PHE A 15 -17.73 -8.64 15.17
CA PHE A 15 -17.08 -8.00 14.04
C PHE A 15 -17.62 -8.61 12.75
N ASP A 16 -17.82 -7.78 11.74
CA ASP A 16 -18.37 -8.20 10.45
C ASP A 16 -17.29 -8.65 9.48
N VAL A 17 -16.06 -8.14 9.62
CA VAL A 17 -14.92 -8.46 8.75
C VAL A 17 -13.61 -8.27 9.52
N LEU A 18 -12.61 -9.07 9.19
CA LEU A 18 -11.24 -8.94 9.68
C LEU A 18 -10.31 -8.62 8.51
N LEU A 19 -9.49 -7.59 8.66
CA LEU A 19 -8.39 -7.28 7.75
C LEU A 19 -7.08 -7.65 8.40
N THR A 20 -6.21 -8.38 7.68
CA THR A 20 -4.91 -8.78 8.19
C THR A 20 -3.80 -8.59 7.17
N ASP A 21 -2.67 -8.07 7.59
CA ASP A 21 -1.47 -8.11 6.76
C ASP A 21 -0.99 -9.57 6.64
N ILE A 22 -0.49 -9.94 5.46
CA ILE A 22 0.13 -11.24 5.26
C ILE A 22 1.52 -11.28 5.89
N GLN A 23 2.25 -10.17 5.85
CA GLN A 23 3.61 -10.08 6.37
C GLN A 23 3.62 -9.43 7.76
N MET A 24 3.45 -10.22 8.80
CA MET A 24 3.54 -9.76 10.18
C MET A 24 4.67 -10.47 10.93
N PRO A 25 5.34 -9.79 11.89
CA PRO A 25 6.26 -10.46 12.81
C PRO A 25 5.52 -11.49 13.67
N ALA A 26 6.18 -12.59 13.99
CA ALA A 26 5.72 -13.68 14.87
C ALA A 26 4.64 -14.62 14.29
N MET A 27 3.67 -14.15 13.54
CA MET A 27 2.63 -14.99 12.89
C MET A 27 2.21 -14.32 11.59
N ASN A 28 2.29 -15.04 10.47
CA ASN A 28 1.83 -14.51 9.19
C ASN A 28 0.29 -14.60 9.04
N GLY A 29 -0.27 -13.88 8.05
CA GLY A 29 -1.72 -13.84 7.85
C GLY A 29 -2.35 -15.21 7.54
N PHE A 30 -1.63 -16.13 6.91
CA PHE A 30 -2.11 -17.50 6.64
C PHE A 30 -2.19 -18.33 7.93
N GLU A 31 -1.18 -18.22 8.78
CA GLU A 31 -1.17 -18.88 10.09
C GLU A 31 -2.27 -18.33 10.98
N LEU A 32 -2.50 -17.02 10.96
CA LEU A 32 -3.59 -16.38 11.67
C LEU A 32 -4.95 -16.91 11.21
N LEU A 33 -5.18 -17.00 9.90
CA LEU A 33 -6.41 -17.55 9.34
C LEU A 33 -6.64 -18.99 9.78
N HIS A 34 -5.60 -19.83 9.68
CA HIS A 34 -5.68 -21.24 10.13
C HIS A 34 -5.99 -21.31 11.63
N HIS A 35 -5.34 -20.48 12.45
CA HIS A 35 -5.59 -20.42 13.89
C HIS A 35 -7.02 -19.99 14.23
N LEU A 36 -7.56 -19.00 13.50
CA LEU A 36 -8.97 -18.57 13.64
C LEU A 36 -9.95 -19.71 13.30
N ARG A 37 -9.74 -20.43 12.20
CA ARG A 37 -10.63 -21.52 11.75
C ARG A 37 -10.56 -22.74 12.66
N SER A 38 -9.50 -22.90 13.47
CA SER A 38 -9.37 -23.99 14.45
C SER A 38 -10.04 -23.70 15.79
N GLN A 39 -10.63 -22.52 16.01
CA GLN A 39 -11.30 -22.17 17.26
C GLN A 39 -12.72 -22.77 17.35
N ASP A 40 -13.16 -23.06 18.57
CA ASP A 40 -14.46 -23.71 18.84
C ASP A 40 -15.65 -22.74 18.93
N PHE A 41 -15.52 -21.49 18.49
CA PHE A 41 -16.62 -20.53 18.52
C PHE A 41 -16.95 -19.96 17.12
N ALA A 42 -18.27 -19.83 16.85
CA ALA A 42 -18.81 -19.57 15.53
C ALA A 42 -18.22 -18.32 14.83
N GLN A 43 -17.99 -17.23 15.55
CA GLN A 43 -17.47 -16.01 14.94
C GLN A 43 -16.06 -16.18 14.39
N ALA A 44 -15.17 -16.89 15.09
CA ALA A 44 -13.82 -17.13 14.59
C ALA A 44 -13.81 -18.04 13.36
N GLN A 45 -14.75 -18.99 13.30
CA GLN A 45 -14.90 -19.90 12.17
C GLN A 45 -15.50 -19.26 10.94
N SER A 46 -16.41 -18.26 11.11
CA SER A 46 -17.21 -17.70 10.01
C SER A 46 -16.84 -16.28 9.60
N ILE A 47 -16.11 -15.50 10.42
CA ILE A 47 -15.75 -14.12 10.08
C ILE A 47 -14.99 -14.06 8.75
N PRO A 48 -15.42 -13.23 7.77
CA PRO A 48 -14.67 -13.04 6.55
C PRO A 48 -13.33 -12.36 6.85
N VAL A 49 -12.25 -12.94 6.33
CA VAL A 49 -10.89 -12.41 6.51
C VAL A 49 -10.37 -11.92 5.17
N ILE A 50 -10.01 -10.65 5.09
CA ILE A 50 -9.41 -10.02 3.91
C ILE A 50 -7.90 -9.93 4.12
N ALA A 51 -7.13 -10.46 3.16
CA ALA A 51 -5.69 -10.37 3.16
C ALA A 51 -5.23 -8.99 2.67
N ILE A 52 -4.28 -8.38 3.35
CA ILE A 52 -3.57 -7.19 2.90
C ILE A 52 -2.13 -7.60 2.58
N THR A 53 -1.64 -7.35 1.37
CA THR A 53 -0.31 -7.78 0.95
C THR A 53 0.44 -6.72 0.15
N ALA A 54 1.74 -6.63 0.34
CA ALA A 54 2.64 -5.87 -0.54
C ALA A 54 3.18 -6.72 -1.70
N ARG A 55 2.92 -8.05 -1.69
CA ARG A 55 3.45 -9.00 -2.68
C ARG A 55 2.53 -9.07 -3.89
N GLY A 56 3.13 -9.06 -5.07
CA GLY A 56 2.44 -9.27 -6.34
C GLY A 56 2.63 -10.66 -6.95
N ASP A 57 3.21 -11.60 -6.18
CA ASP A 57 3.52 -12.98 -6.60
C ASP A 57 2.32 -13.95 -6.45
N MET A 58 1.26 -13.52 -5.77
CA MET A 58 0.01 -14.28 -5.61
C MET A 58 -1.17 -13.44 -6.11
N ASN A 59 -2.09 -14.08 -6.81
CA ASN A 59 -3.31 -13.45 -7.30
C ASN A 59 -4.48 -13.64 -6.30
N GLU A 60 -5.59 -12.95 -6.54
CA GLU A 60 -6.78 -13.01 -5.67
C GLU A 60 -7.33 -14.44 -5.52
N ASN A 61 -7.33 -15.25 -6.60
CA ASN A 61 -7.79 -16.62 -6.55
C ASN A 61 -6.95 -17.49 -5.62
N ASP A 62 -5.65 -17.25 -5.52
CA ASP A 62 -4.78 -17.99 -4.60
C ASP A 62 -5.16 -17.73 -3.13
N PHE A 63 -5.56 -16.49 -2.82
CA PHE A 63 -6.04 -16.14 -1.47
C PHE A 63 -7.42 -16.73 -1.18
N LEU A 64 -8.34 -16.69 -2.16
CA LEU A 64 -9.67 -17.30 -2.02
C LEU A 64 -9.57 -18.82 -1.77
N GLN A 65 -8.73 -19.54 -2.52
CA GLN A 65 -8.49 -20.97 -2.32
C GLN A 65 -7.91 -21.31 -0.94
N LYS A 66 -7.21 -20.37 -0.31
CA LYS A 66 -6.67 -20.51 1.04
C LYS A 66 -7.66 -20.11 2.14
N GLY A 67 -8.88 -19.69 1.78
CA GLY A 67 -9.97 -19.40 2.71
C GLY A 67 -10.09 -17.94 3.12
N PHE A 68 -9.37 -17.02 2.48
CA PHE A 68 -9.63 -15.60 2.61
C PHE A 68 -10.90 -15.21 1.85
N ALA A 69 -11.58 -14.16 2.30
CA ALA A 69 -12.80 -13.63 1.65
C ALA A 69 -12.47 -12.56 0.58
N GLY A 70 -11.21 -12.20 0.42
CA GLY A 70 -10.73 -11.24 -0.56
C GLY A 70 -9.28 -10.83 -0.29
N MET A 71 -8.71 -10.04 -1.19
CA MET A 71 -7.33 -9.56 -1.12
C MET A 71 -7.27 -8.07 -1.46
N LEU A 72 -6.42 -7.34 -0.75
CA LEU A 72 -6.04 -5.96 -1.03
C LEU A 72 -4.53 -5.88 -1.22
N GLN A 73 -4.09 -5.42 -2.37
CA GLN A 73 -2.67 -5.20 -2.63
C GLN A 73 -2.27 -3.78 -2.22
N LYS A 74 -1.24 -3.65 -1.42
CA LYS A 74 -0.66 -2.34 -1.06
C LYS A 74 0.16 -1.79 -2.24
N PRO A 75 0.05 -0.47 -2.55
CA PRO A 75 -0.88 0.50 -1.98
C PRO A 75 -2.29 0.35 -2.56
N PHE A 76 -3.33 0.51 -1.75
CA PHE A 76 -4.73 0.48 -2.17
C PHE A 76 -5.44 1.77 -1.78
N ASN A 77 -6.47 2.13 -2.54
CA ASN A 77 -7.30 3.29 -2.28
C ASN A 77 -8.61 2.92 -1.53
N GLN A 78 -9.35 3.94 -1.11
CA GLN A 78 -10.60 3.77 -0.37
C GLN A 78 -11.67 3.01 -1.19
N SER A 79 -11.75 3.25 -2.51
CA SER A 79 -12.73 2.58 -3.38
C SER A 79 -12.46 1.09 -3.48
N GLU A 80 -11.18 0.69 -3.60
CA GLU A 80 -10.76 -0.72 -3.59
C GLU A 80 -11.08 -1.38 -2.26
N LEU A 81 -10.76 -0.72 -1.14
CA LEU A 81 -11.12 -1.21 0.19
C LEU A 81 -12.64 -1.40 0.32
N LYS A 82 -13.44 -0.38 -0.01
CA LYS A 82 -14.90 -0.45 0.03
C LYS A 82 -15.45 -1.59 -0.84
N LYS A 83 -14.90 -1.78 -2.06
CA LYS A 83 -15.30 -2.86 -2.99
C LYS A 83 -15.03 -4.24 -2.40
N VAL A 84 -13.81 -4.48 -1.89
CA VAL A 84 -13.42 -5.78 -1.34
C VAL A 84 -14.20 -6.09 -0.06
N VAL A 85 -14.38 -5.12 0.83
CA VAL A 85 -15.18 -5.29 2.06
C VAL A 85 -16.64 -5.60 1.70
N LYS A 86 -17.23 -4.86 0.77
CA LYS A 86 -18.62 -5.11 0.31
C LYS A 86 -18.76 -6.52 -0.26
N ASN A 87 -17.85 -6.96 -1.10
CA ASN A 87 -17.87 -8.31 -1.67
C ASN A 87 -17.75 -9.38 -0.57
N ALA A 88 -16.80 -9.22 0.36
CA ALA A 88 -16.61 -10.15 1.47
C ALA A 88 -17.87 -10.31 2.35
N LEU A 89 -18.61 -9.20 2.57
CA LEU A 89 -19.85 -9.21 3.34
C LEU A 89 -21.03 -9.79 2.56
N THR A 90 -21.07 -9.62 1.22
CA THR A 90 -22.19 -10.12 0.38
C THR A 90 -22.13 -11.65 0.22
N HIS A 91 -20.95 -12.24 0.21
CA HIS A 91 -20.79 -13.70 0.14
C HIS A 91 -21.30 -14.44 1.39
N LEU A 92 -21.54 -13.76 2.51
CA LEU A 92 -22.15 -14.34 3.71
C LEU A 92 -23.68 -14.54 3.57
N THR A 93 -24.33 -13.89 2.59
CA THR A 93 -25.79 -13.93 2.42
C THR A 93 -26.26 -14.94 1.36
N VAL A 94 -25.35 -15.61 0.66
CA VAL A 94 -25.69 -16.57 -0.42
C VAL A 94 -24.89 -17.87 -0.22
N SER A 95 -25.30 -18.67 0.77
CA SER A 95 -25.10 -20.12 0.71
C SER A 95 -26.32 -20.71 0.02
N ASP A 96 -26.25 -20.86 -1.28
CA ASP A 96 -26.88 -21.85 -2.13
C ASP A 96 -27.01 -21.29 -3.55
N ASN A 97 -26.33 -21.93 -4.45
CA ASN A 97 -26.33 -21.85 -5.91
C ASN A 97 -25.05 -21.28 -6.52
N ILE A 98 -24.20 -22.21 -6.89
CA ILE A 98 -23.17 -21.99 -7.91
C ILE A 98 -23.86 -22.03 -9.27
N PRO A 99 -23.83 -20.99 -10.06
CA PRO A 99 -23.82 -21.09 -11.50
C PRO A 99 -22.38 -20.85 -11.99
N ASP A 100 -21.87 -21.89 -12.61
CA ASP A 100 -20.74 -21.86 -13.54
C ASP A 100 -20.94 -20.72 -14.54
N THR A 101 -19.81 -20.08 -14.92
CA THR A 101 -19.70 -19.01 -15.90
C THR A 101 -19.92 -17.57 -15.42
N LEU A 102 -18.78 -16.95 -15.02
CA LEU A 102 -18.64 -15.49 -15.13
C LEU A 102 -17.71 -15.18 -16.30
N PRO A 103 -18.12 -14.32 -17.23
CA PRO A 103 -17.24 -13.87 -18.29
C PRO A 103 -16.14 -13.01 -17.68
N VAL A 104 -14.89 -13.36 -18.01
CA VAL A 104 -13.73 -12.49 -17.81
C VAL A 104 -13.95 -11.23 -18.65
N GLN A 105 -14.54 -10.22 -18.04
CA GLN A 105 -14.42 -8.89 -18.58
C GLN A 105 -13.03 -8.39 -18.17
N LYS A 106 -12.14 -8.36 -19.15
CA LYS A 106 -11.00 -7.46 -19.16
C LYS A 106 -11.59 -6.06 -19.04
N GLU A 107 -11.68 -5.55 -17.82
CA GLU A 107 -11.80 -4.12 -17.64
C GLU A 107 -10.47 -3.52 -18.09
N THR A 108 -10.46 -3.07 -19.33
CA THR A 108 -9.51 -2.10 -19.82
C THR A 108 -9.49 -0.96 -18.81
N HIS A 109 -8.30 -0.68 -18.29
CA HIS A 109 -8.03 0.57 -17.61
C HIS A 109 -8.57 1.69 -18.51
N GLU A 110 -9.72 2.26 -18.14
CA GLU A 110 -10.09 3.57 -18.65
C GLU A 110 -9.03 4.53 -18.11
N THR A 111 -8.13 4.87 -19.00
CA THR A 111 -7.23 5.99 -18.84
C THR A 111 -8.08 7.23 -18.57
N SER A 112 -8.08 7.65 -17.31
CA SER A 112 -8.51 9.01 -16.95
C SER A 112 -7.78 10.01 -17.86
N PRO A 113 -8.40 11.13 -18.26
CA PRO A 113 -7.83 12.07 -19.20
C PRO A 113 -6.44 12.49 -18.70
N HIS A 114 -5.43 12.26 -19.55
CA HIS A 114 -4.07 12.75 -19.34
C HIS A 114 -4.12 14.26 -19.13
N THR A 115 -4.07 14.68 -17.88
CA THR A 115 -3.55 16.01 -17.57
C THR A 115 -2.06 15.97 -17.91
N ASP A 116 -1.58 17.01 -18.55
CA ASP A 116 -0.19 17.21 -19.05
C ASP A 116 0.86 17.23 -17.89
N GLN A 117 0.59 16.53 -16.79
CA GLN A 117 1.43 16.47 -15.61
C GLN A 117 2.12 15.11 -15.52
N PRO A 118 3.44 15.09 -15.28
CA PRO A 118 4.25 13.86 -15.26
C PRO A 118 3.95 12.94 -14.07
N TYR A 119 3.15 13.38 -13.09
CA TYR A 119 2.81 12.62 -11.88
C TYR A 119 1.31 12.69 -11.58
N ASN A 120 0.77 11.59 -11.05
CA ASN A 120 -0.64 11.47 -10.68
C ASN A 120 -0.82 11.68 -9.16
N PHE A 121 -1.30 12.86 -8.75
CA PHE A 121 -1.56 13.17 -7.33
C PHE A 121 -2.96 12.76 -6.86
N SER A 122 -3.85 12.35 -7.78
CA SER A 122 -5.23 11.99 -7.43
C SER A 122 -5.35 10.87 -6.40
N PRO A 123 -4.49 9.80 -6.42
CA PRO A 123 -4.57 8.77 -5.39
C PRO A 123 -4.27 9.28 -3.97
N LEU A 124 -3.44 10.32 -3.83
CA LEU A 124 -3.13 10.91 -2.52
C LEU A 124 -4.34 11.65 -1.95
N THR A 125 -5.10 12.35 -2.80
CA THR A 125 -6.25 13.16 -2.39
C THR A 125 -7.58 12.40 -2.41
N ALA A 126 -7.59 11.15 -2.86
CA ALA A 126 -8.79 10.31 -2.91
C ALA A 126 -9.49 10.12 -1.55
N PHE A 127 -8.78 10.37 -0.46
CA PHE A 127 -9.30 10.25 0.91
C PHE A 127 -9.93 11.54 1.45
N SER A 128 -9.86 12.65 0.71
CA SER A 128 -10.40 13.95 1.16
C SER A 128 -11.91 14.10 1.00
N GLU A 129 -12.62 13.10 0.44
CA GLU A 129 -14.10 13.06 0.32
C GLU A 129 -14.72 14.36 -0.24
N ASP A 130 -14.10 14.94 -1.28
CA ASP A 130 -14.48 16.22 -1.89
C ASP A 130 -14.27 17.48 -1.00
N ASP A 131 -13.50 17.36 0.09
CA ASP A 131 -13.05 18.50 0.89
C ASP A 131 -11.75 19.10 0.30
N PRO A 132 -11.79 20.29 -0.32
CA PRO A 132 -10.61 20.89 -0.95
C PRO A 132 -9.53 21.28 0.07
N GLU A 133 -9.88 21.62 1.31
CA GLU A 133 -8.91 21.98 2.34
C GLU A 133 -8.21 20.73 2.89
N ALA A 134 -8.94 19.64 3.09
CA ALA A 134 -8.35 18.36 3.43
C ALA A 134 -7.41 17.86 2.33
N ALA A 135 -7.78 18.00 1.05
CA ALA A 135 -6.92 17.67 -0.08
C ALA A 135 -5.62 18.47 -0.07
N LYS A 136 -5.69 19.78 0.17
CA LYS A 136 -4.51 20.65 0.28
C LYS A 136 -3.60 20.26 1.43
N GLU A 137 -4.17 19.92 2.60
CA GLU A 137 -3.39 19.51 3.77
C GLU A 137 -2.65 18.18 3.52
N ILE A 138 -3.30 17.23 2.86
CA ILE A 138 -2.67 15.96 2.43
C ILE A 138 -1.49 16.24 1.51
N LEU A 139 -1.67 17.08 0.49
CA LEU A 139 -0.60 17.41 -0.46
C LEU A 139 0.52 18.21 0.19
N ARG A 140 0.21 19.09 1.16
CA ARG A 140 1.22 19.81 1.95
C ARG A 140 2.05 18.83 2.80
N THR A 141 1.39 17.91 3.48
CA THR A 141 2.05 16.86 4.27
C THR A 141 2.94 15.97 3.38
N PHE A 142 2.43 15.58 2.21
CA PHE A 142 3.20 14.85 1.22
C PHE A 142 4.46 15.61 0.81
N ALA A 143 4.35 16.89 0.46
CA ALA A 143 5.49 17.71 0.04
C ALA A 143 6.53 17.82 1.15
N GLN A 144 6.11 18.09 2.38
CA GLN A 144 7.01 18.19 3.54
C GLN A 144 7.75 16.89 3.85
N GLU A 145 7.03 15.75 3.86
CA GLU A 145 7.66 14.45 4.12
C GLU A 145 8.59 14.04 2.95
N THR A 146 8.20 14.34 1.73
CA THR A 146 9.04 14.10 0.54
C THR A 146 10.32 14.92 0.59
N GLN A 147 10.23 16.20 0.97
CA GLN A 147 11.40 17.07 1.17
C GLN A 147 12.34 16.51 2.25
N LYS A 148 11.80 16.14 3.42
CA LYS A 148 12.58 15.54 4.52
C LYS A 148 13.27 14.24 4.10
N ASN A 149 12.59 13.40 3.33
CA ASN A 149 13.19 12.16 2.86
C ASN A 149 14.29 12.42 1.82
N MET A 150 14.14 13.41 0.96
CA MET A 150 15.18 13.85 0.03
C MET A 150 16.44 14.31 0.78
N GLU A 151 16.29 15.10 1.85
CA GLU A 151 17.39 15.54 2.71
C GLU A 151 18.10 14.38 3.42
N LYS A 152 17.32 13.37 3.85
CA LYS A 152 17.88 12.13 4.41
C LYS A 152 18.71 11.35 3.39
N LEU A 153 18.23 11.23 2.13
CA LEU A 153 19.03 10.61 1.07
C LEU A 153 20.33 11.37 0.84
N GLN A 154 20.31 12.70 0.78
CA GLN A 154 21.51 13.53 0.64
C GLN A 154 22.51 13.32 1.78
N THR A 155 22.01 13.28 3.01
CA THR A 155 22.81 13.02 4.20
C THR A 155 23.42 11.61 4.18
N ALA A 156 22.63 10.61 3.79
CA ALA A 156 23.09 9.22 3.68
C ALA A 156 24.18 9.05 2.61
N ILE A 157 24.05 9.73 1.47
CA ILE A 157 25.11 9.79 0.43
C ILE A 157 26.39 10.40 1.01
N SER A 158 26.29 11.57 1.66
CA SER A 158 27.44 12.29 2.23
C SER A 158 28.18 11.46 3.28
N ASN A 159 27.45 10.67 4.06
CA ASN A 159 27.99 9.80 5.11
C ASN A 159 28.37 8.40 4.60
N LYS A 160 28.10 8.09 3.33
CA LYS A 160 28.22 6.74 2.74
C LYS A 160 27.48 5.68 3.56
N ASP A 161 26.29 6.04 4.05
CA ASP A 161 25.44 5.21 4.92
C ASP A 161 24.44 4.42 4.08
N MET A 162 24.77 3.16 3.80
CA MET A 162 23.92 2.26 3.01
C MET A 162 22.61 1.92 3.72
N GLU A 163 22.64 1.75 5.04
CA GLU A 163 21.44 1.43 5.81
C GLU A 163 20.43 2.58 5.77
N ALA A 164 20.89 3.80 5.93
CA ALA A 164 20.04 4.99 5.82
C ALA A 164 19.47 5.18 4.42
N LEU A 165 20.24 4.88 3.35
CA LEU A 165 19.74 4.88 1.97
C LEU A 165 18.57 3.89 1.82
N CYS A 166 18.77 2.64 2.21
CA CYS A 166 17.76 1.59 2.10
C CYS A 166 16.51 1.91 2.93
N ALA A 167 16.70 2.39 4.17
CA ALA A 167 15.58 2.75 5.06
C ALA A 167 14.75 3.93 4.50
N THR A 168 15.43 4.90 3.88
CA THR A 168 14.75 6.05 3.27
C THR A 168 14.03 5.65 1.99
N ALA A 169 14.66 4.83 1.14
CA ALA A 169 14.04 4.29 -0.08
C ALA A 169 12.76 3.51 0.25
N HIS A 170 12.80 2.66 1.27
CA HIS A 170 11.62 1.93 1.76
C HIS A 170 10.45 2.86 2.15
N LYS A 171 10.75 3.98 2.81
CA LYS A 171 9.72 4.97 3.20
C LYS A 171 9.13 5.72 2.01
N MET A 172 9.95 6.01 1.00
CA MET A 172 9.51 6.76 -0.18
C MET A 172 8.73 5.92 -1.17
N LEU A 173 9.06 4.63 -1.28
CA LEU A 173 8.53 3.74 -2.31
C LEU A 173 6.99 3.68 -2.38
N PRO A 174 6.23 3.50 -1.26
CA PRO A 174 4.77 3.45 -1.33
C PRO A 174 4.14 4.71 -1.92
N THR A 175 4.63 5.87 -1.52
CA THR A 175 4.11 7.16 -1.96
C THR A 175 4.46 7.46 -3.41
N PHE A 176 5.67 7.08 -3.84
CA PHE A 176 6.11 7.23 -5.23
C PHE A 176 5.39 6.28 -6.19
N LEU A 177 4.97 5.10 -5.69
CA LEU A 177 4.06 4.22 -6.43
C LEU A 177 2.68 4.86 -6.62
N MET A 178 2.14 5.53 -5.59
CA MET A 178 0.83 6.19 -5.67
C MET A 178 0.81 7.32 -6.69
N ILE A 179 1.89 8.11 -6.78
CA ILE A 179 1.99 9.22 -7.74
C ILE A 179 2.56 8.81 -9.11
N GLU A 180 2.81 7.51 -9.30
CA GLU A 180 3.31 6.94 -10.55
C GLU A 180 4.65 7.53 -11.01
N ALA A 181 5.58 7.80 -10.08
CA ALA A 181 6.92 8.35 -10.37
C ALA A 181 7.82 7.30 -11.05
N GLN A 182 7.56 7.04 -12.34
CA GLN A 182 8.09 5.90 -13.10
C GLN A 182 9.62 5.81 -13.11
N LYS A 183 10.34 6.93 -13.06
CA LYS A 183 11.81 6.93 -13.06
C LYS A 183 12.40 6.56 -11.70
N ALA A 184 11.76 6.99 -10.61
CA ALA A 184 12.26 6.73 -9.26
C ALA A 184 11.89 5.33 -8.73
N ILE A 185 10.72 4.80 -9.11
CA ILE A 185 10.20 3.52 -8.61
C ILE A 185 11.19 2.36 -8.75
N PRO A 186 11.80 2.07 -9.93
CA PRO A 186 12.74 0.96 -10.06
C PRO A 186 13.99 1.14 -9.20
N LEU A 187 14.46 2.39 -9.03
CA LEU A 187 15.63 2.71 -8.24
C LEU A 187 15.35 2.59 -6.73
N LEU A 188 14.19 3.05 -6.28
CA LEU A 188 13.74 2.89 -4.91
C LEU A 188 13.57 1.41 -4.53
N LYS A 189 12.98 0.59 -5.43
CA LYS A 189 12.89 -0.87 -5.25
C LYS A 189 14.27 -1.52 -5.17
N TRP A 190 15.17 -1.12 -6.04
CA TRP A 190 16.52 -1.66 -6.04
C TRP A 190 17.28 -1.31 -4.76
N LEU A 191 17.22 -0.05 -4.30
CA LEU A 191 17.81 0.39 -3.03
C LEU A 191 17.22 -0.37 -1.84
N GLU A 192 15.89 -0.56 -1.81
CA GLU A 192 15.23 -1.33 -0.76
C GLU A 192 15.73 -2.79 -0.69
N GLN A 193 15.95 -3.43 -1.85
CA GLN A 193 16.46 -4.81 -1.94
C GLN A 193 17.90 -4.94 -1.42
N GLN A 194 18.67 -3.86 -1.38
CA GLN A 194 20.03 -3.85 -0.82
C GLN A 194 20.04 -3.84 0.73
N ARG A 195 18.88 -3.87 1.37
CA ARG A 195 18.76 -3.87 2.83
C ARG A 195 19.50 -5.05 3.44
N GLY A 196 20.40 -4.76 4.42
CA GLY A 196 21.27 -5.76 5.04
C GLY A 196 22.64 -5.86 4.39
N THR A 197 22.87 -5.23 3.25
CA THR A 197 24.22 -5.07 2.68
C THR A 197 24.94 -3.92 3.40
N GLN A 198 26.10 -4.20 3.99
CA GLN A 198 26.88 -3.18 4.72
C GLN A 198 27.78 -2.35 3.79
N THR A 199 27.91 -2.75 2.53
CA THR A 199 28.84 -2.12 1.60
C THR A 199 28.15 -1.02 0.81
N TYR A 200 28.60 0.21 1.00
CA TYR A 200 28.18 1.34 0.17
C TYR A 200 28.86 1.24 -1.21
N THR A 201 28.07 1.31 -2.28
CA THR A 201 28.56 1.14 -3.65
C THR A 201 28.29 2.39 -4.49
N PRO A 202 29.12 2.65 -5.54
CA PRO A 202 28.85 3.75 -6.47
C PRO A 202 27.48 3.66 -7.16
N GLU A 203 26.99 2.45 -7.40
CA GLU A 203 25.68 2.22 -7.99
C GLU A 203 24.57 2.67 -7.04
N ALA A 204 24.73 2.46 -5.73
CA ALA A 204 23.76 2.93 -4.72
C ALA A 204 23.75 4.46 -4.64
N GLU A 205 24.92 5.10 -4.73
CA GLU A 205 25.05 6.55 -4.80
C GLU A 205 24.32 7.11 -6.03
N GLN A 206 24.62 6.58 -7.22
CA GLN A 206 24.00 7.02 -8.46
C GLN A 206 22.49 6.82 -8.47
N ALA A 207 22.00 5.69 -7.95
CA ALA A 207 20.58 5.43 -7.82
C ALA A 207 19.90 6.46 -6.90
N ALA A 208 20.49 6.75 -5.74
CA ALA A 208 19.98 7.73 -4.79
C ALA A 208 20.01 9.15 -5.36
N GLU A 209 21.07 9.55 -6.08
CA GLU A 209 21.16 10.84 -6.77
C GLU A 209 20.05 11.00 -7.83
N THR A 210 19.77 9.94 -8.59
CA THR A 210 18.69 9.96 -9.58
C THR A 210 17.31 10.07 -8.91
N VAL A 211 17.09 9.38 -7.79
CA VAL A 211 15.88 9.52 -6.98
C VAL A 211 15.74 10.95 -6.46
N ILE A 212 16.82 11.57 -5.99
CA ILE A 212 16.83 12.97 -5.54
C ILE A 212 16.45 13.92 -6.70
N ALA A 213 17.01 13.70 -7.89
CA ALA A 213 16.70 14.51 -9.06
C ALA A 213 15.22 14.42 -9.45
N GLU A 214 14.64 13.21 -9.44
CA GLU A 214 13.23 12.99 -9.70
C GLU A 214 12.35 13.59 -8.58
N THR A 215 12.75 13.47 -7.32
CA THR A 215 12.06 14.06 -6.17
C THR A 215 11.97 15.58 -6.30
N LYS A 216 13.01 16.25 -6.78
CA LYS A 216 13.00 17.70 -7.07
C LYS A 216 11.96 18.04 -8.15
N GLN A 217 11.81 17.19 -9.17
CA GLN A 217 10.79 17.37 -10.21
C GLN A 217 9.38 17.20 -9.65
N VAL A 218 9.16 16.20 -8.80
CA VAL A 218 7.89 15.99 -8.09
C VAL A 218 7.52 17.23 -7.28
N LEU A 219 8.44 17.73 -6.45
CA LEU A 219 8.21 18.92 -5.61
C LEU A 219 8.04 20.21 -6.43
N ALA A 220 8.60 20.26 -7.64
CA ALA A 220 8.44 21.39 -8.56
C ALA A 220 7.10 21.39 -9.30
N CYS A 221 6.24 20.38 -9.16
CA CYS A 221 4.94 20.32 -9.81
C CYS A 221 4.04 21.48 -9.40
N LYS A 222 3.31 22.03 -10.36
CA LYS A 222 2.45 23.19 -10.17
C LYS A 222 1.43 22.98 -9.04
N ILE A 223 0.82 21.79 -8.96
CA ILE A 223 -0.16 21.46 -7.93
C ILE A 223 0.39 21.60 -6.50
N LEU A 224 1.67 21.30 -6.27
CA LEU A 224 2.31 21.46 -4.96
C LEU A 224 2.71 22.91 -4.70
N LYS A 225 3.17 23.65 -5.72
CA LYS A 225 3.51 25.08 -5.62
C LYS A 225 2.30 25.95 -5.31
N ASP A 226 1.18 25.67 -5.95
CA ASP A 226 -0.08 26.40 -5.75
C ASP A 226 -0.60 26.26 -4.30
N ILE A 227 -0.22 25.19 -3.59
CA ILE A 227 -0.60 24.95 -2.20
C ILE A 227 0.30 25.68 -1.21
N GLU A 228 1.57 25.86 -1.55
CA GLU A 228 2.54 26.57 -0.69
C GLU A 228 2.39 28.10 -0.77
N GLY A 229 1.56 28.62 -1.68
CA GLY A 229 1.32 30.08 -1.83
C GLY A 229 2.53 30.84 -2.36
N VAL A 230 3.47 30.19 -3.00
CA VAL A 230 4.62 30.81 -3.65
C VAL A 230 4.26 31.07 -5.12
N SER A 231 3.83 32.31 -5.38
CA SER A 231 3.67 32.85 -6.73
C SER A 231 5.01 33.32 -7.25
#